data_12e40c3bd357bd7bf32c543599ee4f7d
#
_entry.id   12e40c3bd357bd7bf32c543599ee4f7d
#
_cell.length_a   1.000
_cell.length_b   1.000
_cell.length_c   1.000
_cell.angle_alpha   90.00
_cell.angle_beta   90.00
_cell.angle_gamma   90.00
#
_symmetry.space_group_name_H-M   'P 1'
#
loop_
_entity.id
_entity.type
_entity.pdbx_description
1 polymer ?
#
loop_
_entity_poly.entity_id
_entity_poly.type
_entity_poly.pdbx_seq_one_letter_code
_entity_poly.pdbx_strand_id
1 'polypeptide(L)'
;EGKFFAEPSVLKRLIDGNHVILRYARPEGQFAGGEFPFNPHGSVDDIAGICDATGRVAGLMPHPEAFNHFTNHPDWTWLREKCLREGRPVPEEGDGIRIFRNAVEYFG
;
A
#
# COMPACT_ATOMS: atom_id res chain seq x y z
N GLU A 1 0.66 4.03 -15.74
CA GLU A 1 1.10 4.55 -14.45
C GLU A 1 2.61 4.42 -14.30
N GLY A 2 3.17 5.08 -13.29
CA GLY A 2 4.59 5.09 -13.05
C GLY A 2 5.10 3.89 -12.26
N LYS A 3 6.42 3.80 -12.15
CA LYS A 3 7.11 2.84 -11.28
C LYS A 3 8.19 3.55 -10.47
N PHE A 4 8.53 3.01 -9.33
CA PHE A 4 9.68 3.48 -8.58
C PHE A 4 10.98 3.02 -9.27
N PHE A 5 11.88 3.96 -9.46
CA PHE A 5 13.22 3.69 -9.99
C PHE A 5 14.26 4.49 -9.19
N ALA A 6 15.37 3.87 -8.89
CA ALA A 6 16.52 4.53 -8.28
C ALA A 6 17.82 3.88 -8.78
N GLU A 7 18.86 4.71 -8.96
CA GLU A 7 20.21 4.22 -9.20
C GLU A 7 20.70 3.39 -8.00
N PRO A 8 21.58 2.39 -8.21
CA PRO A 8 22.00 1.48 -7.14
C PRO A 8 22.53 2.17 -5.87
N SER A 9 23.25 3.27 -6.01
CA SER A 9 23.79 4.04 -4.88
C SER A 9 22.69 4.76 -4.09
N VAL A 10 21.65 5.23 -4.76
CA VAL A 10 20.48 5.86 -4.14
C VAL A 10 19.64 4.78 -3.46
N LEU A 11 19.39 3.67 -4.15
CA LEU A 11 18.64 2.53 -3.60
C LEU A 11 19.26 2.04 -2.29
N LYS A 12 20.60 1.87 -2.29
CA LYS A 12 21.32 1.46 -1.08
C LYS A 12 21.10 2.44 0.08
N ARG A 13 21.19 3.75 -0.16
CA ARG A 13 20.95 4.77 0.88
C ARG A 13 19.52 4.75 1.41
N LEU A 14 18.53 4.52 0.56
CA LEU A 14 17.13 4.41 0.97
C LEU A 14 16.91 3.20 1.89
N ILE A 15 17.53 2.07 1.55
CA ILE A 15 17.43 0.84 2.34
C ILE A 15 18.18 1.00 3.67
N ASP A 16 19.45 1.42 3.63
CA ASP A 16 20.29 1.58 4.81
C ASP A 16 19.72 2.65 5.79
N GLY A 17 19.10 3.69 5.25
CA GLY A 17 18.44 4.75 6.02
C GLY A 17 17.04 4.40 6.52
N ASN A 18 16.51 3.21 6.21
CA ASN A 18 15.15 2.78 6.55
C ASN A 18 14.06 3.72 5.98
N HIS A 19 14.28 4.21 4.76
CA HIS A 19 13.37 5.12 4.07
C HIS A 19 12.30 4.42 3.23
N VAL A 20 12.38 3.10 3.08
CA VAL A 20 11.38 2.30 2.35
C VAL A 20 10.25 1.94 3.31
N ILE A 21 9.07 2.50 3.09
CA ILE A 21 7.90 2.33 3.97
C ILE A 21 6.90 1.30 3.47
N LEU A 22 6.84 1.07 2.15
CA LEU A 22 5.95 0.10 1.54
C LEU A 22 6.66 -0.66 0.43
N ARG A 23 6.36 -1.94 0.31
CA ARG A 23 6.76 -2.80 -0.80
C ARG A 23 5.56 -3.55 -1.36
N TYR A 24 5.59 -3.81 -2.65
CA TYR A 24 4.66 -4.74 -3.28
C TYR A 24 4.87 -6.15 -2.75
N ALA A 25 3.78 -6.83 -2.43
CA ALA A 25 3.80 -8.14 -1.83
C ALA A 25 2.79 -9.08 -2.49
N ARG A 26 3.01 -10.37 -2.34
CA ARG A 26 2.06 -11.43 -2.67
C ARG A 26 0.97 -11.51 -1.59
N PRO A 27 -0.19 -12.11 -1.89
CA PRO A 27 -1.27 -12.26 -0.91
C PRO A 27 -0.84 -12.95 0.38
N GLU A 28 0.15 -13.84 0.33
CA GLU A 28 0.70 -14.58 1.45
C GLU A 28 1.70 -13.75 2.30
N GLY A 29 1.96 -12.49 1.90
CA GLY A 29 2.84 -11.57 2.63
C GLY A 29 4.32 -11.61 2.22
N GLN A 30 4.71 -12.46 1.28
CA GLN A 30 6.06 -12.45 0.70
C GLN A 30 6.22 -11.29 -0.27
N PHE A 31 7.45 -10.79 -0.45
CA PHE A 31 7.73 -9.77 -1.45
C PHE A 31 7.38 -10.24 -2.86
N ALA A 32 6.98 -9.32 -3.71
CA ALA A 32 6.56 -9.62 -5.08
C ALA A 32 7.70 -10.23 -5.93
N GLY A 33 8.96 -9.88 -5.63
CA GLY A 33 10.13 -10.38 -6.36
C GLY A 33 10.20 -9.87 -7.80
N GLY A 34 9.67 -8.70 -8.07
CA GLY A 34 9.58 -8.11 -9.40
C GLY A 34 8.52 -8.75 -10.31
N GLU A 35 7.76 -9.73 -9.83
CA GLU A 35 6.85 -10.51 -10.66
C GLU A 35 5.49 -9.81 -10.84
N PHE A 36 5.01 -9.79 -12.09
CA PHE A 36 3.64 -9.46 -12.43
C PHE A 36 2.68 -10.60 -12.00
N PRO A 37 1.48 -10.34 -11.49
CA PRO A 37 0.83 -9.03 -11.30
C PRO A 37 1.15 -8.35 -9.97
N PHE A 38 1.95 -8.95 -9.09
CA PHE A 38 2.19 -8.48 -7.72
C PHE A 38 3.01 -7.18 -7.67
N ASN A 39 3.99 -7.04 -8.60
CA ASN A 39 4.68 -5.78 -8.88
C ASN A 39 4.26 -5.33 -10.29
N PRO A 40 3.16 -4.57 -10.43
CA PRO A 40 2.47 -4.40 -11.72
C PRO A 40 3.26 -3.60 -12.74
N HIS A 41 4.18 -2.75 -12.31
CA HIS A 41 4.92 -1.86 -13.19
C HIS A 41 6.44 -2.07 -13.15
N GLY A 42 6.92 -3.05 -12.40
CA GLY A 42 8.35 -3.37 -12.30
C GLY A 42 9.13 -2.34 -11.48
N SER A 43 8.60 -1.87 -10.38
CA SER A 43 9.32 -1.03 -9.40
C SER A 43 10.56 -1.76 -8.87
N VAL A 44 11.69 -1.06 -8.79
CA VAL A 44 12.93 -1.64 -8.29
C VAL A 44 12.77 -2.07 -6.83
N ASP A 45 13.27 -3.27 -6.51
CA ASP A 45 13.23 -3.86 -5.16
C ASP A 45 11.81 -3.90 -4.55
N ASP A 46 10.79 -4.03 -5.42
CA ASP A 46 9.36 -4.01 -5.09
C ASP A 46 8.90 -2.74 -4.35
N ILE A 47 9.67 -1.66 -4.39
CA ILE A 47 9.35 -0.44 -3.63
C ILE A 47 8.05 0.18 -4.14
N ALA A 48 7.12 0.37 -3.21
CA ALA A 48 5.82 0.99 -3.44
C ALA A 48 5.65 2.33 -2.70
N GLY A 49 6.53 2.63 -1.74
CA GLY A 49 6.51 3.89 -1.02
C GLY A 49 7.82 4.16 -0.28
N ILE A 50 8.19 5.43 -0.24
CA ILE A 50 9.38 5.92 0.47
C ILE A 50 9.04 7.13 1.32
N CYS A 51 9.88 7.43 2.30
CA CYS A 51 9.78 8.63 3.12
C CYS A 51 11.14 9.35 3.24
N ASP A 52 11.08 10.58 3.72
CA ASP A 52 12.27 11.34 4.10
C ASP A 52 12.85 10.87 5.45
N ALA A 53 13.97 11.47 5.87
CA ALA A 53 14.62 11.14 7.13
C ALA A 53 13.78 11.44 8.37
N THR A 54 12.78 12.31 8.27
CA THR A 54 11.86 12.64 9.37
C THR A 54 10.66 11.70 9.45
N GLY A 55 10.39 10.94 8.41
CA GLY A 55 9.19 10.12 8.25
C GLY A 55 7.89 10.92 8.06
N ARG A 56 7.99 12.25 7.88
CA ARG A 56 6.84 13.15 7.75
C ARG A 56 6.48 13.52 6.33
N VAL A 57 7.40 13.27 5.40
CA VAL A 57 7.17 13.44 3.97
C VAL A 57 7.28 12.07 3.33
N ALA A 58 6.21 11.61 2.71
CA ALA A 58 6.14 10.29 2.09
C ALA A 58 5.57 10.36 0.68
N GLY A 59 6.08 9.51 -0.20
CA GLY A 59 5.55 9.29 -1.54
C GLY A 59 5.12 7.84 -1.73
N LEU A 60 3.95 7.63 -2.34
CA LEU A 60 3.37 6.32 -2.59
C LEU A 60 3.06 6.14 -4.07
N MET A 61 3.30 4.93 -4.59
CA MET A 61 2.83 4.53 -5.91
C MET A 61 1.35 4.11 -5.89
N PRO A 62 0.90 3.27 -4.93
CA PRO A 62 -0.53 3.00 -4.78
C PRO A 62 -1.32 4.26 -4.38
N HIS A 63 -2.59 4.31 -4.78
CA HIS A 63 -3.52 5.39 -4.50
C HIS A 63 -4.49 5.01 -3.36
N PRO A 64 -4.15 5.26 -2.09
CA PRO A 64 -5.02 4.89 -0.97
C PRO A 64 -6.37 5.62 -1.00
N GLU A 65 -6.43 6.82 -1.60
CA GLU A 65 -7.68 7.57 -1.80
C GLU A 65 -8.65 6.88 -2.76
N ALA A 66 -8.18 5.98 -3.62
CA ALA A 66 -9.02 5.17 -4.49
C ALA A 66 -9.70 4.01 -3.76
N PHE A 67 -9.31 3.71 -2.52
CA PHE A 67 -9.91 2.67 -1.69
C PHE A 67 -10.34 3.25 -0.33
N ASN A 68 -11.17 4.28 -0.34
CA ASN A 68 -11.71 4.91 0.87
C ASN A 68 -13.08 4.36 1.29
N HIS A 69 -13.79 3.69 0.40
CA HIS A 69 -15.08 3.07 0.67
C HIS A 69 -15.04 1.57 0.33
N PHE A 70 -15.74 0.75 1.10
CA PHE A 70 -15.78 -0.71 0.92
C PHE A 70 -16.13 -1.14 -0.52
N THR A 71 -17.06 -0.43 -1.16
CA THR A 71 -17.46 -0.74 -2.55
C THR A 71 -16.41 -0.40 -3.62
N ASN A 72 -15.30 0.21 -3.26
CA ASN A 72 -14.16 0.38 -4.17
C ASN A 72 -13.34 -0.92 -4.34
N HIS A 73 -13.54 -1.92 -3.46
CA HIS A 73 -12.90 -3.22 -3.63
C HIS A 73 -13.51 -3.95 -4.84
N PRO A 74 -12.71 -4.54 -5.75
CA PRO A 74 -13.24 -5.22 -6.95
C PRO A 74 -14.21 -6.36 -6.60
N ASP A 75 -13.99 -7.06 -5.50
CA ASP A 75 -14.82 -8.18 -5.04
C ASP A 75 -15.81 -7.80 -3.93
N TRP A 76 -16.19 -6.53 -3.82
CA TRP A 76 -17.01 -6.04 -2.71
C TRP A 76 -18.33 -6.77 -2.56
N THR A 77 -18.95 -7.18 -3.65
CA THR A 77 -20.24 -7.91 -3.63
C THR A 77 -20.09 -9.27 -2.97
N TRP A 78 -19.01 -10.00 -3.31
CA TRP A 78 -18.69 -11.28 -2.68
C TRP A 78 -18.31 -11.11 -1.21
N LEU A 79 -17.49 -10.14 -0.89
CA LEU A 79 -17.07 -9.83 0.48
C LEU A 79 -18.28 -9.44 1.35
N ARG A 80 -19.22 -8.66 0.81
CA ARG A 80 -20.46 -8.31 1.47
C ARG A 80 -21.27 -9.55 1.81
N GLU A 81 -21.49 -10.42 0.85
CA GLU A 81 -22.24 -11.65 1.03
C GLU A 81 -21.59 -12.57 2.07
N LYS A 82 -20.25 -12.67 2.03
CA LYS A 82 -19.48 -13.41 3.03
C LYS A 82 -19.70 -12.84 4.44
N CYS A 83 -19.62 -11.53 4.63
CA CYS A 83 -19.90 -10.90 5.92
C CYS A 83 -21.30 -11.22 6.43
N LEU A 84 -22.30 -11.12 5.56
CA LEU A 84 -23.70 -11.40 5.93
C LEU A 84 -23.90 -12.86 6.38
N ARG A 85 -23.30 -13.82 5.64
CA ARG A 85 -23.38 -15.25 6.00
C ARG A 85 -22.67 -15.60 7.29
N GLU A 86 -21.59 -14.90 7.59
CA GLU A 86 -20.82 -15.06 8.82
C GLU A 86 -21.39 -14.24 10.01
N GLY A 87 -22.49 -13.51 9.82
CA GLY A 87 -23.08 -12.66 10.86
C GLY A 87 -22.20 -11.47 11.25
N ARG A 88 -21.26 -11.09 10.39
CA ARG A 88 -20.37 -9.94 10.62
C ARG A 88 -20.93 -8.67 9.99
N PRO A 89 -20.70 -7.50 10.60
CA PRO A 89 -21.08 -6.24 9.98
C PRO A 89 -20.33 -6.06 8.65
N VAL A 90 -21.03 -5.49 7.66
CA VAL A 90 -20.42 -5.09 6.39
C VAL A 90 -19.66 -3.78 6.64
N PRO A 91 -18.36 -3.69 6.35
CA PRO A 91 -17.62 -2.45 6.48
C PRO A 91 -18.19 -1.36 5.57
N GLU A 92 -18.16 -0.13 6.00
CA GLU A 92 -18.47 1.03 5.16
C GLU A 92 -17.20 1.56 4.49
N GLU A 93 -16.12 1.61 5.25
CA GLU A 93 -14.83 2.15 4.82
C GLU A 93 -13.94 1.11 4.15
N GLY A 94 -13.15 1.56 3.17
CA GLY A 94 -12.04 0.80 2.60
C GLY A 94 -10.76 1.00 3.39
N ASP A 95 -9.80 0.08 3.24
CA ASP A 95 -8.55 0.12 4.02
C ASP A 95 -7.66 1.33 3.68
N GLY A 96 -7.83 1.95 2.51
CA GLY A 96 -7.07 3.14 2.12
C GLY A 96 -7.24 4.33 3.06
N ILE A 97 -8.40 4.44 3.72
CA ILE A 97 -8.67 5.52 4.68
C ILE A 97 -7.76 5.48 5.91
N ARG A 98 -7.21 4.30 6.24
CA ARG A 98 -6.35 4.10 7.41
C ARG A 98 -5.09 4.96 7.39
N ILE A 99 -4.49 5.15 6.22
CA ILE A 99 -3.28 5.96 6.07
C ILE A 99 -3.56 7.40 6.48
N PHE A 100 -4.68 7.95 6.02
CA PHE A 100 -5.09 9.32 6.36
C PHE A 100 -5.47 9.45 7.84
N ARG A 101 -6.20 8.46 8.36
CA ARG A 101 -6.58 8.43 9.77
C ARG A 101 -5.38 8.36 10.71
N ASN A 102 -4.38 7.52 10.39
CA ASN A 102 -3.15 7.43 11.16
C ASN A 102 -2.40 8.77 11.19
N ALA A 103 -2.38 9.51 10.07
CA ALA A 103 -1.76 10.83 10.04
C ALA A 103 -2.50 11.83 10.94
N VAL A 104 -3.83 11.85 10.90
CA VAL A 104 -4.66 12.70 11.76
C VAL A 104 -4.43 12.36 13.23
N GLU A 105 -4.43 11.10 13.61
CA GLU A 105 -4.18 10.64 14.98
C GLU A 105 -2.76 10.99 15.47
N TYR A 106 -1.77 10.91 14.59
CA TYR A 106 -0.39 11.23 14.93
C TYR A 106 -0.16 12.73 15.20
N PHE A 107 -0.78 13.59 14.41
CA PHE A 107 -0.62 15.03 14.54
C PHE A 107 -1.66 15.70 15.48
N GLY A 108 -2.64 14.97 15.87
CA GLY A 108 -3.62 15.33 16.89
C GLY A 108 -4.69 16.25 16.62
#